data_4933eca3ce3f156715d9049dce6c9e6d
#
_entry.id   4933eca3ce3f156715d9049dce6c9e6d
#
_cell.length_a   1.000
_cell.length_b   1.000
_cell.length_c   1.000
_cell.angle_alpha   90.00
_cell.angle_beta   90.00
_cell.angle_gamma   90.00
#
_symmetry.space_group_name_H-M   'P 1'
#
loop_
_entity.id
_entity.type
_entity.pdbx_description
1 polymer ?
#
loop_
_entity_poly.entity_id
_entity_poly.type
_entity_poly.pdbx_seq_one_letter_code
_entity_poly.pdbx_strand_id
1 'polypeptide(L)'
;MVAQQEGRATAMALVMAGLMVCGTGCSGGGAAAEDVGTGADTVGTLRRAAGALERAGSAKATTSMEMATGGTRVTIRGQGVYDFRRQTGELKVLLPQDPAGADEHRPITELLAPGALFMKNRGAGVPADKWVRVETAGLSDGNLVTGGVTDPYAAAELLRGARTATYVGRTEVAGTSVRHYRGTADLLVAARGASTGQRPALNAAAKGFATTSVPFDAYLDDEGRLRKVRHRFSFVNDQKKGTVDVASTTLLYDFGAAADVQLPDSADIYAGKIAE
;
A
#
# COMPACT_ATOMS: atom_id res chain seq x y z
N MET A 1 -18.10 -27.44 -73.56
CA MET A 1 -18.02 -26.31 -74.49
C MET A 1 -16.97 -25.37 -73.92
N VAL A 2 -15.78 -25.47 -74.42
CA VAL A 2 -15.16 -24.55 -75.39
C VAL A 2 -14.82 -23.22 -74.70
N ALA A 3 -13.65 -22.66 -74.70
CA ALA A 3 -12.28 -22.95 -75.20
C ALA A 3 -11.32 -22.03 -74.43
N GLN A 4 -10.21 -22.52 -74.11
CA GLN A 4 -8.82 -22.13 -74.34
C GLN A 4 -8.62 -20.89 -75.20
N GLN A 5 -7.74 -19.97 -74.69
CA GLN A 5 -6.63 -19.55 -75.56
C GLN A 5 -5.48 -18.92 -74.75
N GLU A 6 -4.30 -19.47 -75.04
CA GLU A 6 -2.98 -19.06 -74.61
C GLU A 6 -2.52 -17.82 -75.39
N GLY A 7 -1.58 -17.06 -74.81
CA GLY A 7 -0.86 -16.03 -75.53
C GLY A 7 0.46 -15.66 -74.88
N ARG A 8 1.55 -16.18 -75.45
CA ARG A 8 2.95 -16.12 -75.07
C ARG A 8 3.64 -14.77 -75.32
N ALA A 9 4.61 -14.49 -74.47
CA ALA A 9 5.95 -13.92 -74.68
C ALA A 9 6.06 -12.43 -75.10
N THR A 10 6.92 -11.66 -74.52
CA THR A 10 8.38 -11.65 -74.70
C THR A 10 9.03 -10.60 -73.78
N ALA A 11 10.25 -10.94 -73.34
CA ALA A 11 11.16 -10.14 -72.54
C ALA A 11 11.65 -8.85 -73.27
N MET A 12 11.97 -7.84 -72.48
CA MET A 12 13.11 -6.97 -72.76
C MET A 12 13.58 -6.23 -71.55
N ALA A 13 14.82 -6.43 -71.19
CA ALA A 13 15.58 -5.75 -70.16
C ALA A 13 15.98 -4.35 -70.64
N LEU A 14 15.94 -3.38 -69.73
CA LEU A 14 16.75 -2.18 -69.84
C LEU A 14 17.08 -1.65 -68.43
N VAL A 15 18.37 -1.65 -68.16
CA VAL A 15 19.06 -1.02 -67.04
C VAL A 15 19.05 0.47 -67.24
N MET A 16 18.64 1.25 -66.22
CA MET A 16 19.18 2.58 -66.02
C MET A 16 19.21 2.95 -64.51
N ALA A 17 20.39 3.36 -64.14
CA ALA A 17 20.77 3.92 -62.86
C ALA A 17 20.19 5.35 -62.70
N GLY A 18 19.97 5.72 -61.44
CA GLY A 18 20.07 7.14 -61.14
C GLY A 18 19.08 7.70 -60.12
N LEU A 19 19.66 8.27 -59.12
CA LEU A 19 19.24 9.32 -58.21
C LEU A 19 18.52 8.96 -56.91
N MET A 20 19.31 9.15 -55.84
CA MET A 20 18.86 9.46 -54.50
C MET A 20 17.91 10.65 -54.47
N VAL A 21 16.77 10.48 -53.84
CA VAL A 21 15.99 11.57 -53.27
C VAL A 21 15.79 11.29 -51.80
N CYS A 22 16.49 12.07 -50.97
CA CYS A 22 16.21 12.17 -49.55
C CYS A 22 14.79 12.71 -49.34
N GLY A 23 13.85 11.86 -49.04
CA GLY A 23 12.51 12.20 -48.59
C GLY A 23 12.46 12.20 -47.06
N THR A 24 12.63 13.36 -46.46
CA THR A 24 12.30 13.58 -45.05
C THR A 24 10.78 13.46 -44.88
N GLY A 25 10.34 12.28 -44.48
CA GLY A 25 8.96 12.00 -44.08
C GLY A 25 8.89 11.82 -42.55
N CYS A 26 8.98 12.91 -41.80
CA CYS A 26 8.55 12.93 -40.41
C CYS A 26 7.05 13.12 -40.38
N SER A 27 6.31 12.11 -40.02
CA SER A 27 5.10 12.20 -39.18
C SER A 27 4.53 10.80 -38.92
N GLY A 28 5.15 10.09 -38.01
CA GLY A 28 4.54 9.02 -37.28
C GLY A 28 4.51 9.49 -35.87
N GLY A 29 3.33 9.84 -35.32
CA GLY A 29 3.12 10.01 -33.92
C GLY A 29 3.44 8.67 -33.24
N GLY A 30 4.70 8.49 -32.84
CA GLY A 30 5.12 7.42 -31.96
C GLY A 30 4.45 7.71 -30.63
N ALA A 31 3.41 6.94 -30.29
CA ALA A 31 3.10 6.73 -28.89
C ALA A 31 4.44 6.34 -28.26
N ALA A 32 4.94 7.19 -27.37
CA ALA A 32 6.12 6.87 -26.58
C ALA A 32 5.84 5.50 -25.94
N ALA A 33 6.59 4.49 -26.35
CA ALA A 33 6.60 3.22 -25.65
C ALA A 33 7.00 3.58 -24.22
N GLU A 34 6.07 3.54 -23.30
CA GLU A 34 6.38 3.64 -21.87
C GLU A 34 7.42 2.56 -21.62
N ASP A 35 8.58 2.98 -21.15
CA ASP A 35 9.70 2.12 -20.84
C ASP A 35 9.22 1.14 -19.76
N VAL A 36 8.81 -0.04 -20.18
CA VAL A 36 8.43 -1.14 -19.30
C VAL A 36 9.73 -1.65 -18.69
N GLY A 37 10.17 -0.97 -17.64
CA GLY A 37 11.39 -1.31 -16.91
C GLY A 37 11.46 -2.80 -16.63
N THR A 38 12.65 -3.36 -16.65
CA THR A 38 12.85 -4.78 -16.32
C THR A 38 12.26 -5.06 -14.93
N GLY A 39 11.83 -6.29 -14.66
CA GLY A 39 11.23 -6.65 -13.37
C GLY A 39 12.11 -6.27 -12.15
N ALA A 40 13.45 -6.24 -12.31
CA ALA A 40 14.39 -5.81 -11.30
C ALA A 40 14.30 -4.30 -11.01
N ASP A 41 14.14 -3.46 -12.04
CA ASP A 41 13.97 -2.00 -11.90
C ASP A 41 12.62 -1.66 -11.26
N THR A 42 11.57 -2.39 -11.61
CA THR A 42 10.23 -2.28 -11.01
C THR A 42 10.25 -2.58 -9.51
N VAL A 43 10.91 -3.66 -9.10
CA VAL A 43 11.10 -4.01 -7.67
C VAL A 43 11.90 -2.92 -6.95
N GLY A 44 12.99 -2.43 -7.56
CA GLY A 44 13.80 -1.35 -7.03
C GLY A 44 13.00 -0.06 -6.80
N THR A 45 12.12 0.29 -7.73
CA THR A 45 11.23 1.46 -7.62
C THR A 45 10.30 1.32 -6.41
N LEU A 46 9.67 0.19 -6.20
CA LEU A 46 8.79 -0.06 -5.06
C LEU A 46 9.55 -0.01 -3.73
N ARG A 47 10.74 -0.60 -3.65
CA ARG A 47 11.57 -0.57 -2.44
C ARG A 47 11.97 0.84 -2.00
N ARG A 48 12.03 1.80 -2.93
CA ARG A 48 12.35 3.20 -2.65
C ARG A 48 11.14 4.04 -2.20
N ALA A 49 9.90 3.50 -2.30
CA ALA A 49 8.68 4.25 -2.03
C ALA A 49 8.62 4.85 -0.61
N ALA A 50 9.02 4.08 0.42
CA ALA A 50 9.07 4.58 1.79
C ALA A 50 10.02 5.79 1.94
N GLY A 51 11.22 5.74 1.33
CA GLY A 51 12.14 6.88 1.31
C GLY A 51 11.60 8.08 0.52
N ALA A 52 10.75 7.88 -0.48
CA ALA A 52 10.08 8.98 -1.18
C ALA A 52 9.06 9.68 -0.28
N LEU A 53 8.35 8.94 0.59
CA LEU A 53 7.46 9.53 1.60
C LEU A 53 8.22 10.34 2.65
N GLU A 54 9.36 9.85 3.15
CA GLU A 54 10.21 10.60 4.08
C GLU A 54 10.64 11.94 3.49
N ARG A 55 11.03 11.97 2.20
CA ARG A 55 11.38 13.22 1.50
C ARG A 55 10.17 14.14 1.34
N ALA A 56 8.99 13.60 1.10
CA ALA A 56 7.75 14.37 0.99
C ALA A 56 7.34 15.01 2.33
N GLY A 57 7.78 14.45 3.45
CA GLY A 57 7.60 14.98 4.80
C GLY A 57 6.33 14.49 5.45
N SER A 58 5.17 14.90 4.97
CA SER A 58 3.87 14.58 5.55
C SER A 58 2.80 14.37 4.48
N ALA A 59 1.67 13.79 4.86
CA ALA A 59 0.49 13.69 4.02
C ALA A 59 -0.77 13.50 4.87
N LYS A 60 -1.94 13.73 4.27
CA LYS A 60 -3.18 13.15 4.76
C LYS A 60 -3.23 11.67 4.38
N ALA A 61 -3.84 10.89 5.26
CA ALA A 61 -4.01 9.45 5.09
C ALA A 61 -5.48 9.04 5.27
N THR A 62 -5.92 8.13 4.42
CA THR A 62 -7.15 7.36 4.64
C THR A 62 -6.81 5.89 4.58
N THR A 63 -7.29 5.13 5.56
CA THR A 63 -7.08 3.70 5.65
C THR A 63 -8.41 2.96 5.61
N SER A 64 -8.42 1.76 5.07
CA SER A 64 -9.58 0.87 5.09
C SER A 64 -9.11 -0.56 5.26
N MET A 65 -9.64 -1.24 6.26
CA MET A 65 -9.35 -2.65 6.52
C MET A 65 -10.62 -3.47 6.37
N GLU A 66 -10.57 -4.43 5.47
CA GLU A 66 -11.65 -5.38 5.20
C GLU A 66 -11.24 -6.75 5.73
N MET A 67 -12.03 -7.30 6.64
CA MET A 67 -11.86 -8.64 7.19
C MET A 67 -13.03 -9.52 6.77
N ALA A 68 -12.74 -10.74 6.32
CA ALA A 68 -13.76 -11.73 5.97
C ALA A 68 -13.53 -13.00 6.80
N THR A 69 -14.53 -13.38 7.56
CA THR A 69 -14.53 -14.63 8.33
C THR A 69 -15.94 -15.22 8.40
N GLY A 70 -16.08 -16.52 8.11
CA GLY A 70 -17.34 -17.24 8.28
C GLY A 70 -18.54 -16.65 7.53
N GLY A 71 -18.32 -16.00 6.37
CA GLY A 71 -19.38 -15.37 5.59
C GLY A 71 -19.71 -13.91 5.99
N THR A 72 -19.13 -13.41 7.10
CA THR A 72 -19.30 -12.03 7.53
C THR A 72 -18.12 -11.19 7.05
N ARG A 73 -18.42 -9.99 6.51
CA ARG A 73 -17.43 -9.00 6.13
C ARG A 73 -17.55 -7.78 7.03
N VAL A 74 -16.44 -7.40 7.64
CA VAL A 74 -16.31 -6.21 8.49
C VAL A 74 -15.37 -5.23 7.81
N THR A 75 -15.72 -3.95 7.80
CA THR A 75 -14.86 -2.89 7.27
C THR A 75 -14.63 -1.83 8.33
N ILE A 76 -13.36 -1.61 8.69
CA ILE A 76 -12.90 -0.54 9.58
C ILE A 76 -12.27 0.55 8.70
N ARG A 77 -12.51 1.82 9.04
CA ARG A 77 -11.95 2.97 8.30
C ARG A 77 -11.24 3.90 9.25
N GLY A 78 -10.11 4.46 8.78
CA GLY A 78 -9.37 5.50 9.48
C GLY A 78 -9.06 6.66 8.55
N GLN A 79 -8.98 7.86 9.10
CA GLN A 79 -8.55 9.05 8.37
C GLN A 79 -7.77 9.98 9.29
N GLY A 80 -6.78 10.67 8.74
CA GLY A 80 -5.99 11.63 9.50
C GLY A 80 -4.76 12.13 8.77
N VAL A 81 -3.70 12.38 9.53
CA VAL A 81 -2.43 12.94 9.02
C VAL A 81 -1.25 12.10 9.50
N TYR A 82 -0.17 12.11 8.73
CA TYR A 82 1.06 11.41 9.07
C TYR A 82 2.29 12.25 8.72
N ASP A 83 3.25 12.35 9.65
CA ASP A 83 4.60 12.88 9.45
C ASP A 83 5.57 11.71 9.25
N PHE A 84 6.05 11.53 8.02
CA PHE A 84 6.94 10.43 7.66
C PHE A 84 8.37 10.60 8.18
N ARG A 85 8.81 11.85 8.44
CA ARG A 85 10.13 12.11 8.99
C ARG A 85 10.20 11.79 10.47
N ARG A 86 9.16 12.16 11.21
CA ARG A 86 9.02 11.84 12.64
C ARG A 86 8.47 10.44 12.87
N GLN A 87 7.90 9.82 11.83
CA GLN A 87 7.17 8.55 11.89
C GLN A 87 6.04 8.61 12.92
N THR A 88 5.31 9.73 12.95
CA THR A 88 4.18 9.95 13.84
C THR A 88 2.93 10.28 13.03
N GLY A 89 1.79 9.81 13.50
CA GLY A 89 0.51 10.05 12.84
C GLY A 89 -0.64 10.15 13.85
N GLU A 90 -1.71 10.81 13.44
CA GLU A 90 -3.00 10.81 14.12
C GLU A 90 -4.07 10.32 13.16
N LEU A 91 -4.79 9.28 13.55
CA LEU A 91 -5.91 8.73 12.78
C LEU A 91 -7.16 8.67 13.66
N LYS A 92 -8.29 9.07 13.10
CA LYS A 92 -9.63 8.81 13.65
C LYS A 92 -10.17 7.55 13.01
N VAL A 93 -10.40 6.52 13.82
CA VAL A 93 -10.82 5.18 13.40
C VAL A 93 -12.30 5.00 13.70
N LEU A 94 -13.07 4.64 12.68
CA LEU A 94 -14.50 4.36 12.76
C LEU A 94 -14.69 2.84 12.71
N LEU A 95 -15.24 2.31 13.80
CA LEU A 95 -15.67 0.90 13.85
C LEU A 95 -17.02 0.75 13.13
N PRO A 96 -17.32 -0.44 12.59
CA PRO A 96 -18.64 -0.74 12.05
C PRO A 96 -19.69 -0.58 13.15
N GLN A 97 -20.88 -0.12 12.76
CA GLN A 97 -22.04 -0.13 13.67
C GLN A 97 -22.43 -1.56 13.99
N ASP A 98 -22.82 -1.80 15.23
CA ASP A 98 -23.40 -3.09 15.63
C ASP A 98 -24.72 -3.29 14.86
N PRO A 99 -24.92 -4.43 14.18
CA PRO A 99 -26.19 -4.75 13.51
C PRO A 99 -27.41 -4.71 14.43
N ALA A 100 -27.21 -4.87 15.74
CA ALA A 100 -28.28 -4.79 16.75
C ALA A 100 -28.66 -3.35 17.14
N GLY A 101 -27.98 -2.32 16.59
CA GLY A 101 -28.32 -0.92 16.82
C GLY A 101 -28.03 -0.41 18.24
N ALA A 102 -27.32 -1.17 19.05
CA ALA A 102 -26.90 -0.76 20.36
C ALA A 102 -25.59 0.06 20.26
N ASP A 103 -25.64 1.29 20.71
CA ASP A 103 -24.57 2.25 20.91
C ASP A 103 -23.78 2.70 19.65
N GLU A 104 -23.86 4.01 19.36
CA GLU A 104 -22.91 4.69 18.48
C GLU A 104 -21.50 4.56 19.09
N HIS A 105 -20.66 3.70 18.50
CA HIS A 105 -19.26 3.63 18.90
C HIS A 105 -18.60 4.99 18.65
N ARG A 106 -18.08 5.59 19.72
CA ARG A 106 -17.27 6.80 19.59
C ARG A 106 -16.06 6.49 18.72
N PRO A 107 -15.68 7.38 17.80
CA PRO A 107 -14.45 7.20 17.04
C PRO A 107 -13.26 6.98 17.98
N ILE A 108 -12.43 6.01 17.64
CA ILE A 108 -11.15 5.80 18.32
C ILE A 108 -10.17 6.81 17.76
N THR A 109 -9.48 7.56 18.61
CA THR A 109 -8.32 8.33 18.18
C THR A 109 -7.08 7.48 18.38
N GLU A 110 -6.33 7.26 17.31
CA GLU A 110 -5.05 6.56 17.32
C GLU A 110 -3.92 7.54 17.05
N LEU A 111 -2.91 7.55 17.94
CA LEU A 111 -1.65 8.20 17.69
C LEU A 111 -0.60 7.12 17.43
N LEU A 112 0.03 7.23 16.28
CA LEU A 112 1.06 6.32 15.80
C LEU A 112 2.42 6.93 16.09
N ALA A 113 3.34 6.14 16.65
CA ALA A 113 4.71 6.55 16.92
C ALA A 113 5.66 5.38 16.66
N PRO A 114 6.98 5.63 16.50
CA PRO A 114 7.95 4.54 16.35
C PRO A 114 7.85 3.51 17.47
N GLY A 115 7.41 2.29 17.13
CA GLY A 115 7.27 1.17 18.07
C GLY A 115 6.08 1.23 19.01
N ALA A 116 5.22 2.25 18.97
CA ALA A 116 4.09 2.40 19.88
C ALA A 116 2.82 2.89 19.16
N LEU A 117 1.69 2.40 19.66
CA LEU A 117 0.35 2.85 19.31
C LEU A 117 -0.32 3.38 20.60
N PHE A 118 -0.91 4.57 20.53
CA PHE A 118 -1.72 5.13 21.61
C PHE A 118 -3.17 5.20 21.12
N MET A 119 -4.11 4.73 21.94
CA MET A 119 -5.53 4.71 21.60
C MET A 119 -6.35 5.41 22.68
N LYS A 120 -7.27 6.25 22.25
CA LYS A 120 -8.29 6.86 23.09
C LYS A 120 -9.65 6.34 22.70
N ASN A 121 -10.55 6.21 23.66
CA ASN A 121 -11.87 5.58 23.51
C ASN A 121 -11.81 4.10 23.14
N ARG A 122 -10.78 3.39 23.58
CA ARG A 122 -10.64 1.94 23.38
C ARG A 122 -10.15 1.27 24.66
N GLY A 123 -10.73 0.10 24.95
CA GLY A 123 -10.42 -0.74 26.13
C GLY A 123 -11.52 -0.69 27.17
N ALA A 124 -12.04 -1.86 27.54
CA ALA A 124 -13.05 -1.97 28.60
C ALA A 124 -12.46 -1.52 29.94
N GLY A 125 -13.20 -0.63 30.64
CA GLY A 125 -12.78 -0.10 31.95
C GLY A 125 -11.72 1.00 31.91
N VAL A 126 -11.30 1.45 30.73
CA VAL A 126 -10.38 2.60 30.58
C VAL A 126 -11.17 3.90 30.65
N PRO A 127 -10.80 4.86 31.54
CA PRO A 127 -11.44 6.17 31.57
C PRO A 127 -11.32 6.91 30.23
N ALA A 128 -12.36 7.64 29.84
CA ALA A 128 -12.43 8.29 28.54
C ALA A 128 -11.36 9.39 28.31
N ASP A 129 -10.80 9.94 29.39
CA ASP A 129 -9.73 10.94 29.37
C ASP A 129 -8.33 10.31 29.24
N LYS A 130 -8.20 8.99 29.41
CA LYS A 130 -6.92 8.28 29.37
C LYS A 130 -6.63 7.64 28.04
N TRP A 131 -5.33 7.47 27.77
CA TRP A 131 -4.80 6.78 26.60
C TRP A 131 -4.35 5.36 26.96
N VAL A 132 -4.62 4.43 26.09
CA VAL A 132 -4.01 3.09 26.12
C VAL A 132 -2.77 3.12 25.25
N ARG A 133 -1.62 2.73 25.81
CA ARG A 133 -0.37 2.58 25.07
C ARG A 133 -0.10 1.10 24.80
N VAL A 134 0.20 0.78 23.56
CA VAL A 134 0.54 -0.59 23.12
C VAL A 134 1.89 -0.57 22.41
N GLU A 135 2.80 -1.46 22.82
CA GLU A 135 4.04 -1.72 22.09
C GLU A 135 3.75 -2.56 20.85
N THR A 136 3.98 -2.01 19.67
CA THR A 136 3.63 -2.69 18.40
C THR A 136 4.43 -3.98 18.18
N ALA A 137 5.64 -4.07 18.71
CA ALA A 137 6.45 -5.29 18.66
C ALA A 137 5.92 -6.42 19.54
N GLY A 138 5.06 -6.10 20.52
CA GLY A 138 4.37 -7.08 21.38
C GLY A 138 3.14 -7.70 20.72
N LEU A 139 2.64 -7.11 19.64
CA LEU A 139 1.52 -7.64 18.88
C LEU A 139 2.02 -8.68 17.87
N SER A 140 1.33 -9.81 17.77
CA SER A 140 1.71 -10.91 16.84
C SER A 140 1.73 -10.49 15.38
N ASP A 141 0.96 -9.48 15.02
CA ASP A 141 0.88 -8.92 13.66
C ASP A 141 1.67 -7.61 13.50
N GLY A 142 2.41 -7.17 14.53
CA GLY A 142 3.15 -5.91 14.49
C GLY A 142 2.27 -4.68 14.28
N ASN A 143 1.00 -4.74 14.65
CA ASN A 143 -0.02 -3.70 14.40
C ASN A 143 -0.34 -3.47 12.92
N LEU A 144 -0.14 -4.45 12.07
CA LEU A 144 -0.60 -4.34 10.67
C LEU A 144 -2.12 -4.51 10.53
N VAL A 145 -2.76 -5.15 11.53
CA VAL A 145 -4.21 -5.45 11.56
C VAL A 145 -4.85 -5.14 12.91
N THR A 146 -4.20 -5.45 14.03
CA THR A 146 -4.79 -5.42 15.39
C THR A 146 -5.37 -4.05 15.77
N GLY A 147 -4.75 -2.94 15.39
CA GLY A 147 -5.26 -1.58 15.63
C GLY A 147 -6.57 -1.28 14.90
N GLY A 148 -6.92 -2.07 13.89
CA GLY A 148 -8.07 -1.81 13.02
C GLY A 148 -7.71 -0.99 11.79
N VAL A 149 -6.55 -0.37 11.78
CA VAL A 149 -5.96 0.32 10.62
C VAL A 149 -4.47 0.00 10.54
N THR A 150 -3.93 -0.06 9.33
CA THR A 150 -2.49 -0.21 9.13
C THR A 150 -1.83 1.17 9.22
N ASP A 151 -0.75 1.27 9.99
CA ASP A 151 0.11 2.47 9.98
C ASP A 151 0.52 2.79 8.53
N PRO A 152 0.26 4.02 8.04
CA PRO A 152 0.57 4.42 6.67
C PRO A 152 2.04 4.27 6.30
N TYR A 153 2.96 4.49 7.25
CA TYR A 153 4.38 4.32 7.00
C TYR A 153 4.79 2.85 7.02
N ALA A 154 4.25 2.03 7.95
CA ALA A 154 4.45 0.59 7.95
C ALA A 154 3.98 -0.06 6.64
N ALA A 155 2.85 0.42 6.07
CA ALA A 155 2.37 -0.02 4.77
C ALA A 155 3.38 0.28 3.64
N ALA A 156 4.04 1.43 3.67
CA ALA A 156 5.10 1.76 2.70
C ALA A 156 6.39 0.96 2.95
N GLU A 157 6.77 0.76 4.22
CA GLU A 157 7.95 -0.01 4.62
C GLU A 157 7.86 -1.49 4.20
N LEU A 158 6.65 -2.06 4.13
CA LEU A 158 6.41 -3.39 3.59
C LEU A 158 6.92 -3.53 2.14
N LEU A 159 6.84 -2.49 1.33
CA LEU A 159 7.33 -2.50 -0.05
C LEU A 159 8.85 -2.61 -0.15
N ARG A 160 9.62 -2.34 0.93
CA ARG A 160 11.06 -2.64 0.97
C ARG A 160 11.34 -4.14 0.85
N GLY A 161 10.35 -4.97 1.20
CA GLY A 161 10.36 -6.42 1.02
C GLY A 161 9.91 -6.91 -0.34
N ALA A 162 9.64 -6.06 -1.32
CA ALA A 162 9.15 -6.47 -2.63
C ALA A 162 10.07 -7.51 -3.26
N ARG A 163 9.49 -8.67 -3.64
CA ARG A 163 10.18 -9.81 -4.29
C ARG A 163 9.86 -9.87 -5.76
N THR A 164 8.59 -9.65 -6.08
CA THR A 164 8.11 -9.59 -7.45
C THR A 164 7.32 -8.31 -7.64
N ALA A 165 7.38 -7.76 -8.84
CA ALA A 165 6.56 -6.64 -9.24
C ALA A 165 6.36 -6.63 -10.75
N THR A 166 5.12 -6.40 -11.16
CA THR A 166 4.74 -6.21 -12.55
C THR A 166 4.09 -4.85 -12.68
N TYR A 167 4.52 -4.06 -13.64
CA TYR A 167 3.81 -2.85 -14.04
C TYR A 167 2.51 -3.24 -14.73
N VAL A 168 1.39 -2.70 -14.26
CA VAL A 168 0.05 -3.01 -14.77
C VAL A 168 -0.42 -1.94 -15.76
N GLY A 169 0.01 -0.69 -15.57
CA GLY A 169 -0.39 0.43 -16.40
C GLY A 169 -0.54 1.72 -15.59
N ARG A 170 -0.94 2.80 -16.27
CA ARG A 170 -1.31 4.06 -15.62
C ARG A 170 -2.79 4.08 -15.27
N THR A 171 -3.13 4.73 -14.17
CA THR A 171 -4.50 4.98 -13.71
C THR A 171 -4.52 6.28 -12.91
N GLU A 172 -5.69 6.62 -12.36
CA GLU A 172 -5.86 7.78 -11.51
C GLU A 172 -6.19 7.37 -10.08
N VAL A 173 -5.59 8.05 -9.10
CA VAL A 173 -5.90 7.91 -7.68
C VAL A 173 -6.07 9.32 -7.09
N ALA A 174 -7.28 9.62 -6.59
CA ALA A 174 -7.62 10.93 -6.03
C ALA A 174 -7.20 12.11 -6.93
N GLY A 175 -7.52 12.05 -8.23
CA GLY A 175 -7.22 13.09 -9.20
C GLY A 175 -5.75 13.16 -9.65
N THR A 176 -4.91 12.21 -9.25
CA THR A 176 -3.49 12.16 -9.61
C THR A 176 -3.21 10.95 -10.50
N SER A 177 -2.53 11.17 -11.64
CA SER A 177 -2.04 10.08 -12.49
C SER A 177 -0.95 9.29 -11.76
N VAL A 178 -1.09 7.97 -11.74
CA VAL A 178 -0.19 7.07 -11.02
C VAL A 178 0.16 5.84 -11.85
N ARG A 179 1.30 5.27 -11.58
CA ARG A 179 1.73 3.97 -12.09
C ARG A 179 1.27 2.87 -11.14
N HIS A 180 0.48 1.92 -11.63
CA HIS A 180 0.01 0.77 -10.89
C HIS A 180 0.98 -0.40 -11.02
N TYR A 181 1.33 -0.98 -9.90
CA TYR A 181 2.18 -2.16 -9.80
C TYR A 181 1.47 -3.23 -8.96
N ARG A 182 1.65 -4.48 -9.36
CA ARG A 182 1.17 -5.66 -8.62
C ARG A 182 2.33 -6.59 -8.33
N GLY A 183 2.36 -7.18 -7.13
CA GLY A 183 3.45 -8.06 -6.77
C GLY A 183 3.28 -8.72 -5.41
N THR A 184 4.39 -9.23 -4.90
CA THR A 184 4.50 -9.82 -3.57
C THR A 184 5.68 -9.22 -2.81
N ALA A 185 5.49 -8.98 -1.51
CA ALA A 185 6.51 -8.57 -0.57
C ALA A 185 6.74 -9.68 0.46
N ASP A 186 7.96 -9.80 0.95
CA ASP A 186 8.32 -10.72 2.03
C ASP A 186 8.55 -9.93 3.31
N LEU A 187 7.83 -10.26 4.38
CA LEU A 187 7.87 -9.57 5.67
C LEU A 187 9.26 -9.58 6.32
N LEU A 188 10.01 -10.70 6.22
CA LEU A 188 11.36 -10.77 6.78
C LEU A 188 12.33 -9.88 6.02
N VAL A 189 12.18 -9.78 4.69
CA VAL A 189 12.99 -8.87 3.87
C VAL A 189 12.61 -7.42 4.16
N ALA A 190 11.31 -7.12 4.28
CA ALA A 190 10.83 -5.80 4.67
C ALA A 190 11.42 -5.39 6.03
N ALA A 191 11.32 -6.25 7.05
CA ALA A 191 11.85 -6.00 8.38
C ALA A 191 13.36 -5.70 8.38
N ARG A 192 14.16 -6.44 7.58
CA ARG A 192 15.61 -6.17 7.46
C ARG A 192 15.91 -4.81 6.84
N GLY A 193 15.11 -4.38 5.87
CA GLY A 193 15.27 -3.10 5.18
C GLY A 193 14.56 -1.92 5.85
N ALA A 194 13.75 -2.17 6.88
CA ALA A 194 12.92 -1.18 7.53
C ALA A 194 13.71 -0.21 8.40
N SER A 195 13.12 0.96 8.61
CA SER A 195 13.56 1.94 9.60
C SER A 195 13.65 1.32 11.01
N THR A 196 14.47 1.91 11.86
CA THR A 196 14.66 1.40 13.23
C THR A 196 13.35 1.32 14.01
N GLY A 197 12.44 2.28 13.82
CA GLY A 197 11.13 2.32 14.48
C GLY A 197 10.16 1.23 14.03
N GLN A 198 10.19 0.84 12.75
CA GLN A 198 9.26 -0.13 12.18
C GLN A 198 9.79 -1.58 12.20
N ARG A 199 11.11 -1.77 12.30
CA ARG A 199 11.74 -3.08 12.23
C ARG A 199 11.23 -4.09 13.28
N PRO A 200 11.07 -3.74 14.57
CA PRO A 200 10.57 -4.68 15.57
C PRO A 200 9.13 -5.15 15.27
N ALA A 201 8.25 -4.24 14.87
CA ALA A 201 6.88 -4.53 14.50
C ALA A 201 6.79 -5.46 13.27
N LEU A 202 7.54 -5.17 12.21
CA LEU A 202 7.57 -6.02 11.02
C LEU A 202 8.19 -7.40 11.29
N ASN A 203 9.15 -7.52 12.21
CA ASN A 203 9.65 -8.82 12.68
C ASN A 203 8.60 -9.61 13.45
N ALA A 204 7.78 -8.96 14.28
CA ALA A 204 6.66 -9.60 14.97
C ALA A 204 5.63 -10.10 13.94
N ALA A 205 5.24 -9.26 12.98
CA ALA A 205 4.34 -9.62 11.90
C ALA A 205 4.85 -10.85 11.10
N ALA A 206 6.14 -10.90 10.78
CA ALA A 206 6.72 -12.03 10.05
C ALA A 206 6.62 -13.37 10.79
N LYS A 207 6.45 -13.34 12.12
CA LYS A 207 6.27 -14.55 12.97
C LYS A 207 4.81 -14.91 13.16
N GLY A 208 3.91 -13.94 13.17
CA GLY A 208 2.51 -14.14 13.52
C GLY A 208 1.58 -14.38 12.34
N PHE A 209 1.97 -14.00 11.12
CA PHE A 209 1.16 -14.31 9.94
C PHE A 209 1.33 -15.75 9.47
N ALA A 210 0.30 -16.31 8.85
CA ALA A 210 0.33 -17.66 8.27
C ALA A 210 1.41 -17.81 7.16
N THR A 211 1.78 -16.71 6.52
CA THR A 211 2.83 -16.65 5.52
C THR A 211 3.55 -15.31 5.58
N THR A 212 4.86 -15.30 5.30
CA THR A 212 5.63 -14.06 5.16
C THR A 212 5.40 -13.36 3.82
N SER A 213 4.81 -14.05 2.86
CA SER A 213 4.52 -13.50 1.52
C SER A 213 3.22 -12.72 1.53
N VAL A 214 3.32 -11.42 1.27
CA VAL A 214 2.20 -10.46 1.27
C VAL A 214 1.95 -9.96 -0.14
N PRO A 215 0.86 -10.39 -0.80
CA PRO A 215 0.45 -9.81 -2.08
C PRO A 215 0.07 -8.33 -1.92
N PHE A 216 0.44 -7.52 -2.91
CA PHE A 216 0.10 -6.10 -2.92
C PHE A 216 -0.32 -5.59 -4.30
N ASP A 217 -1.09 -4.50 -4.29
CA ASP A 217 -1.27 -3.56 -5.40
C ASP A 217 -0.78 -2.19 -4.90
N ALA A 218 0.21 -1.59 -5.59
CA ALA A 218 0.82 -0.31 -5.21
C ALA A 218 0.72 0.71 -6.35
N TYR A 219 0.49 1.96 -6.01
CA TYR A 219 0.24 3.05 -6.93
C TYR A 219 1.18 4.21 -6.59
N LEU A 220 2.13 4.50 -7.48
CA LEU A 220 3.13 5.53 -7.30
C LEU A 220 2.91 6.68 -8.28
N ASP A 221 3.04 7.91 -7.80
CA ASP A 221 3.08 9.08 -8.68
C ASP A 221 4.44 9.21 -9.43
N ASP A 222 4.59 10.23 -10.24
CA ASP A 222 5.79 10.41 -11.06
C ASP A 222 7.03 10.77 -10.20
N GLU A 223 6.83 11.30 -8.99
CA GLU A 223 7.89 11.53 -8.01
C GLU A 223 8.25 10.26 -7.20
N GLY A 224 7.60 9.15 -7.48
CA GLY A 224 7.80 7.87 -6.80
C GLY A 224 7.19 7.80 -5.41
N ARG A 225 6.32 8.75 -5.04
CA ARG A 225 5.59 8.72 -3.77
C ARG A 225 4.44 7.73 -3.85
N LEU A 226 4.28 6.96 -2.81
CA LEU A 226 3.15 6.05 -2.68
C LEU A 226 1.85 6.85 -2.50
N ARG A 227 0.91 6.72 -3.44
CA ARG A 227 -0.42 7.34 -3.37
C ARG A 227 -1.45 6.38 -2.81
N LYS A 228 -1.31 5.10 -3.13
CA LYS A 228 -2.19 4.04 -2.64
C LYS A 228 -1.45 2.73 -2.57
N VAL A 229 -1.73 1.94 -1.55
CA VAL A 229 -1.32 0.54 -1.50
C VAL A 229 -2.44 -0.30 -0.91
N ARG A 230 -2.61 -1.50 -1.42
CA ARG A 230 -3.48 -2.53 -0.86
C ARG A 230 -2.64 -3.77 -0.60
N HIS A 231 -2.61 -4.22 0.65
CA HIS A 231 -1.99 -5.47 1.07
C HIS A 231 -3.06 -6.52 1.38
N ARG A 232 -2.71 -7.79 1.21
CA ARG A 232 -3.56 -8.91 1.62
C ARG A 232 -2.79 -9.77 2.59
N PHE A 233 -3.33 -9.91 3.79
CA PHE A 233 -2.78 -10.69 4.88
C PHE A 233 -3.66 -11.91 5.14
N SER A 234 -3.05 -12.97 5.67
CA SER A 234 -3.75 -14.20 6.02
C SER A 234 -3.29 -14.67 7.40
N PHE A 235 -4.23 -14.87 8.31
CA PHE A 235 -3.99 -15.33 9.69
C PHE A 235 -4.54 -16.73 9.89
N VAL A 236 -3.88 -17.48 10.75
CA VAL A 236 -4.46 -18.70 11.30
C VAL A 236 -5.36 -18.31 12.48
N ASN A 237 -6.64 -18.66 12.41
CA ASN A 237 -7.57 -18.51 13.52
C ASN A 237 -7.58 -19.79 14.35
N ASP A 238 -6.80 -19.82 15.43
CA ASP A 238 -6.67 -21.00 16.29
C ASP A 238 -7.99 -21.42 16.96
N GLN A 239 -8.90 -20.47 17.21
CA GLN A 239 -10.20 -20.75 17.85
C GLN A 239 -11.21 -21.37 16.88
N LYS A 240 -11.16 -21.07 15.58
CA LYS A 240 -12.13 -21.49 14.57
C LYS A 240 -11.57 -22.47 13.53
N LYS A 241 -10.32 -22.92 13.68
CA LYS A 241 -9.62 -23.83 12.73
C LYS A 241 -9.75 -23.37 11.27
N GLY A 242 -9.59 -22.08 11.02
CA GLY A 242 -9.70 -21.49 9.69
C GLY A 242 -8.70 -20.35 9.49
N THR A 243 -8.64 -19.85 8.27
CA THR A 243 -7.86 -18.69 7.90
C THR A 243 -8.76 -17.47 7.82
N VAL A 244 -8.32 -16.34 8.36
CA VAL A 244 -8.95 -15.03 8.21
C VAL A 244 -8.14 -14.24 7.19
N ASP A 245 -8.80 -13.83 6.11
CA ASP A 245 -8.19 -12.96 5.11
C ASP A 245 -8.52 -11.51 5.40
N VAL A 246 -7.50 -10.68 5.40
CA VAL A 246 -7.58 -9.25 5.65
C VAL A 246 -6.99 -8.50 4.47
N ALA A 247 -7.77 -7.55 3.93
CA ALA A 247 -7.27 -6.61 2.95
C ALA A 247 -7.16 -5.22 3.59
N SER A 248 -5.93 -4.72 3.68
CA SER A 248 -5.66 -3.35 4.15
C SER A 248 -5.37 -2.46 2.95
N THR A 249 -6.01 -1.29 2.90
CA THR A 249 -5.80 -0.27 1.89
C THR A 249 -5.42 1.04 2.57
N THR A 250 -4.31 1.64 2.15
CA THR A 250 -3.86 2.96 2.55
C THR A 250 -3.85 3.88 1.34
N LEU A 251 -4.43 5.06 1.47
CA LEU A 251 -4.44 6.14 0.48
C LEU A 251 -3.73 7.36 1.10
N LEU A 252 -2.80 7.95 0.36
CA LEU A 252 -2.02 9.12 0.76
C LEU A 252 -2.24 10.27 -0.24
N TYR A 253 -2.56 11.44 0.28
CA TYR A 253 -2.87 12.62 -0.52
C TYR A 253 -2.51 13.89 0.26
N ASP A 254 -2.61 15.06 -0.37
CA ASP A 254 -2.26 16.35 0.23
C ASP A 254 -0.87 16.31 0.89
N PHE A 255 0.15 15.90 0.13
CA PHE A 255 1.53 15.88 0.61
C PHE A 255 1.98 17.28 1.04
N GLY A 256 2.69 17.35 2.17
CA GLY A 256 3.06 18.60 2.82
C GLY A 256 1.98 19.17 3.76
N ALA A 257 0.86 18.46 3.97
CA ALA A 257 -0.16 18.86 4.94
C ALA A 257 0.45 18.99 6.35
N ALA A 258 -0.01 19.98 7.12
CA ALA A 258 0.39 20.13 8.51
C ALA A 258 0.06 18.86 9.31
N ALA A 259 1.05 18.29 9.98
CA ALA A 259 0.94 17.10 10.81
C ALA A 259 1.60 17.39 12.18
N ASP A 260 0.89 18.17 12.99
CA ASP A 260 1.32 18.47 14.36
C ASP A 260 0.75 17.40 15.31
N VAL A 261 1.43 16.25 15.35
CA VAL A 261 1.05 15.11 16.18
C VAL A 261 1.75 15.21 17.51
N GLN A 262 0.98 15.37 18.59
CA GLN A 262 1.48 15.42 19.95
C GLN A 262 1.14 14.12 20.67
N LEU A 263 2.17 13.45 21.19
CA LEU A 263 2.00 12.24 21.98
C LEU A 263 1.55 12.59 23.40
N PRO A 264 0.75 11.74 24.06
CA PRO A 264 0.26 11.99 25.41
C PRO A 264 1.38 11.96 26.44
N ASP A 265 1.25 12.78 27.46
CA ASP A 265 2.12 12.72 28.62
C ASP A 265 1.93 11.39 29.39
N SER A 266 2.95 10.97 30.13
CA SER A 266 2.90 9.73 30.89
C SER A 266 1.76 9.70 31.91
N ALA A 267 1.37 10.84 32.47
CA ALA A 267 0.24 10.99 33.38
C ALA A 267 -1.13 10.71 32.71
N ASP A 268 -1.22 10.87 31.40
CA ASP A 268 -2.43 10.62 30.62
C ASP A 268 -2.56 9.17 30.14
N ILE A 269 -1.51 8.35 30.35
CA ILE A 269 -1.53 6.94 29.96
C ILE A 269 -2.14 6.12 31.09
N TYR A 270 -3.10 5.27 30.73
CA TYR A 270 -3.74 4.35 31.68
C TYR A 270 -2.76 3.27 32.16
N ALA A 271 -2.52 3.23 33.46
CA ALA A 271 -1.61 2.28 34.10
C ALA A 271 -2.31 1.02 34.64
N GLY A 272 -3.64 0.92 34.50
CA GLY A 272 -4.43 -0.21 34.97
C GLY A 272 -4.41 -1.39 33.98
N LYS A 273 -4.98 -2.52 34.43
CA LYS A 273 -5.22 -3.66 33.53
C LYS A 273 -6.44 -3.37 32.67
N ILE A 274 -6.31 -3.62 31.37
CA ILE A 274 -7.42 -3.57 30.43
C ILE A 274 -8.12 -4.92 30.52
N ALA A 275 -9.45 -4.91 30.72
CA ALA A 275 -10.24 -6.13 30.66
C ALA A 275 -10.25 -6.66 29.22
N GLU A 276 -9.97 -7.98 29.07
CA GLU A 276 -10.03 -8.69 27.77
C GLU A 276 -11.47 -8.89 27.30
#